data_fb937a08276a0c56ff345f4df8141ae1
#
_entry.id   fb937a08276a0c56ff345f4df8141ae1
#
_cell.length_a   1.000
_cell.length_b   1.000
_cell.length_c   1.000
_cell.angle_alpha   90.00
_cell.angle_beta   90.00
_cell.angle_gamma   90.00
#
_symmetry.space_group_name_H-M   'P 1'
#
loop_
_entity.id
_entity.type
_entity.pdbx_description
1 polymer ?
#
loop_
_entity_poly.entity_id
_entity_poly.type
_entity_poly.pdbx_seq_one_letter_code
_entity_poly.pdbx_strand_id
1 'polypeptide(L)'
;MEEFKDQVVVVTGGSRGMGKEIVLAFAERGAHVVIASRKIEACEMLAEEVRLRFGVRALPVACNVSDWDQCGELVDAAYAEFGQVHVLVNNAGLSPHYPSLVDVTEPLFDKTIAVNLRGPFRLAALVGHKMVESGGGSIVNIGSVEAIRPSHMALPYAAAKAGLHVLTEGFAQAYAPTVRVNTIQPGPFLTDIADNWAEGAREELEAVVALGRCAEPAEVVGAVLFFSGSASSYSTGALLRVDGGWR
;
A
#
# COMPACT_ATOMS: atom_id res chain seq x y z
N MET A 1 -7.30 8.85 -21.22
CA MET A 1 -6.76 9.91 -20.35
C MET A 1 -5.47 9.39 -19.76
N GLU A 2 -4.33 9.90 -20.22
CA GLU A 2 -3.01 9.33 -19.97
C GLU A 2 -2.27 10.14 -18.86
N GLU A 3 -2.93 10.35 -17.72
CA GLU A 3 -2.38 11.17 -16.63
C GLU A 3 -1.04 10.62 -16.06
N PHE A 4 -0.85 9.30 -16.14
CA PHE A 4 0.36 8.62 -15.65
C PHE A 4 1.19 8.02 -16.79
N LYS A 5 1.02 8.52 -18.01
CA LYS A 5 1.74 8.02 -19.18
C LYS A 5 3.24 8.01 -18.94
N ASP A 6 3.85 6.86 -19.26
CA ASP A 6 5.29 6.58 -19.12
C ASP A 6 5.85 6.70 -17.68
N GLN A 7 5.02 6.95 -16.68
CA GLN A 7 5.43 6.91 -15.28
C GLN A 7 5.63 5.47 -14.81
N VAL A 8 6.55 5.26 -13.90
CA VAL A 8 6.82 3.95 -13.28
C VAL A 8 6.23 3.91 -11.87
N VAL A 9 5.39 2.94 -11.61
CA VAL A 9 4.68 2.76 -10.35
C VAL A 9 5.04 1.42 -9.72
N VAL A 10 5.55 1.43 -8.50
CA VAL A 10 5.81 0.21 -7.71
C VAL A 10 4.66 -0.01 -6.74
N VAL A 11 4.05 -1.20 -6.77
CA VAL A 11 2.95 -1.57 -5.86
C VAL A 11 3.31 -2.84 -5.10
N THR A 12 3.48 -2.72 -3.77
CA THR A 12 3.67 -3.89 -2.91
C THR A 12 2.33 -4.54 -2.55
N GLY A 13 2.30 -5.87 -2.44
CA GLY A 13 1.03 -6.59 -2.32
C GLY A 13 0.15 -6.41 -3.57
N GLY A 14 0.78 -6.17 -4.72
CA GLY A 14 0.13 -5.76 -5.97
C GLY A 14 -0.64 -6.86 -6.70
N SER A 15 -0.50 -8.14 -6.32
CA SER A 15 -1.04 -9.25 -7.10
C SER A 15 -2.51 -9.59 -6.82
N ARG A 16 -3.15 -8.98 -5.81
CA ARG A 16 -4.53 -9.26 -5.39
C ARG A 16 -5.15 -8.12 -4.59
N GLY A 17 -6.47 -8.20 -4.32
CA GLY A 17 -7.21 -7.25 -3.51
C GLY A 17 -7.01 -5.80 -3.97
N MET A 18 -6.91 -4.86 -3.04
CA MET A 18 -6.67 -3.44 -3.34
C MET A 18 -5.43 -3.23 -4.21
N GLY A 19 -4.34 -3.97 -3.96
CA GLY A 19 -3.11 -3.85 -4.74
C GLY A 19 -3.29 -4.17 -6.22
N LYS A 20 -4.07 -5.19 -6.56
CA LYS A 20 -4.42 -5.52 -7.96
C LYS A 20 -5.20 -4.39 -8.62
N GLU A 21 -6.23 -3.86 -7.95
CA GLU A 21 -7.03 -2.76 -8.48
C GLU A 21 -6.19 -1.48 -8.70
N ILE A 22 -5.26 -1.21 -7.79
CA ILE A 22 -4.30 -0.10 -7.93
C ILE A 22 -3.40 -0.31 -9.16
N VAL A 23 -2.83 -1.51 -9.33
CA VAL A 23 -1.99 -1.84 -10.50
C VAL A 23 -2.77 -1.64 -11.80
N LEU A 24 -3.99 -2.20 -11.89
CA LEU A 24 -4.81 -2.08 -13.09
C LEU A 24 -5.18 -0.62 -13.40
N ALA A 25 -5.50 0.17 -12.38
CA ALA A 25 -5.87 1.56 -12.55
C ALA A 25 -4.73 2.46 -13.05
N PHE A 26 -3.49 2.20 -12.59
CA PHE A 26 -2.32 2.90 -13.12
C PHE A 26 -1.99 2.48 -14.55
N ALA A 27 -2.04 1.17 -14.82
CA ALA A 27 -1.80 0.63 -16.16
C ALA A 27 -2.79 1.18 -17.20
N GLU A 28 -4.08 1.25 -16.84
CA GLU A 28 -5.13 1.85 -17.67
C GLU A 28 -4.85 3.33 -18.01
N ARG A 29 -4.08 4.02 -17.16
CA ARG A 29 -3.69 5.43 -17.35
C ARG A 29 -2.30 5.62 -17.97
N GLY A 30 -1.76 4.54 -18.54
CA GLY A 30 -0.51 4.55 -19.29
C GLY A 30 0.76 4.39 -18.47
N ALA A 31 0.67 4.11 -17.18
CA ALA A 31 1.83 3.85 -16.34
C ALA A 31 2.44 2.47 -16.59
N HIS A 32 3.76 2.38 -16.50
CA HIS A 32 4.47 1.13 -16.33
C HIS A 32 4.39 0.69 -14.87
N VAL A 33 4.25 -0.60 -14.60
CA VAL A 33 4.00 -1.08 -13.25
C VAL A 33 5.01 -2.14 -12.80
N VAL A 34 5.46 -2.04 -11.55
CA VAL A 34 6.21 -3.10 -10.85
C VAL A 34 5.26 -3.73 -9.85
N ILE A 35 4.96 -5.01 -10.06
CA ILE A 35 4.00 -5.78 -9.28
C ILE A 35 4.77 -6.65 -8.31
N ALA A 36 4.79 -6.27 -7.04
CA ALA A 36 5.55 -6.98 -6.03
C ALA A 36 4.64 -7.74 -5.06
N SER A 37 4.87 -9.04 -4.92
CA SER A 37 4.27 -9.87 -3.86
C SER A 37 5.11 -11.12 -3.59
N ARG A 38 4.76 -11.88 -2.53
CA ARG A 38 5.51 -13.09 -2.12
C ARG A 38 5.43 -14.24 -3.15
N LYS A 39 4.33 -14.32 -3.92
CA LYS A 39 4.11 -15.37 -4.90
C LYS A 39 4.35 -14.81 -6.29
N ILE A 40 5.45 -15.20 -6.90
CA ILE A 40 5.86 -14.68 -8.22
C ILE A 40 4.83 -15.03 -9.30
N GLU A 41 4.25 -16.21 -9.24
CA GLU A 41 3.29 -16.69 -10.25
C GLU A 41 2.07 -15.77 -10.35
N ALA A 42 1.58 -15.28 -9.19
CA ALA A 42 0.46 -14.34 -9.15
C ALA A 42 0.84 -12.95 -9.71
N CYS A 43 2.10 -12.53 -9.54
CA CYS A 43 2.61 -11.30 -10.14
C CYS A 43 2.76 -11.44 -11.65
N GLU A 44 3.27 -12.58 -12.13
CA GLU A 44 3.44 -12.89 -13.56
C GLU A 44 2.10 -12.93 -14.30
N MET A 45 1.10 -13.59 -13.72
CA MET A 45 -0.25 -13.63 -14.28
C MET A 45 -0.85 -12.23 -14.44
N LEU A 46 -0.73 -11.39 -13.41
CA LEU A 46 -1.22 -10.02 -13.48
C LEU A 46 -0.40 -9.15 -14.44
N ALA A 47 0.92 -9.34 -14.49
CA ALA A 47 1.78 -8.63 -15.43
C ALA A 47 1.42 -8.95 -16.89
N GLU A 48 1.08 -10.20 -17.18
CA GLU A 48 0.60 -10.59 -18.51
C GLU A 48 -0.77 -9.97 -18.82
N GLU A 49 -1.72 -10.00 -17.88
CA GLU A 49 -3.01 -9.31 -18.01
C GLU A 49 -2.81 -7.81 -18.34
N VAL A 50 -1.91 -7.14 -17.61
CA VAL A 50 -1.59 -5.72 -17.80
C VAL A 50 -1.03 -5.45 -19.19
N ARG A 51 -0.06 -6.25 -19.64
CA ARG A 51 0.55 -6.10 -20.98
C ARG A 51 -0.47 -6.28 -22.10
N LEU A 52 -1.31 -7.31 -21.99
CA LEU A 52 -2.33 -7.62 -23.01
C LEU A 52 -3.43 -6.56 -23.08
N ARG A 53 -3.89 -6.05 -21.93
CA ARG A 53 -5.03 -5.13 -21.88
C ARG A 53 -4.65 -3.68 -22.18
N PHE A 54 -3.48 -3.27 -21.71
CA PHE A 54 -3.13 -1.84 -21.68
C PHE A 54 -1.88 -1.50 -22.52
N GLY A 55 -1.11 -2.50 -22.98
CA GLY A 55 0.06 -2.28 -23.81
C GLY A 55 1.25 -1.61 -23.10
N VAL A 56 1.21 -1.52 -21.76
CA VAL A 56 2.29 -0.94 -20.94
C VAL A 56 3.24 -2.01 -20.44
N ARG A 57 4.45 -1.60 -20.02
CA ARG A 57 5.41 -2.53 -19.41
C ARG A 57 4.97 -2.87 -18.00
N ALA A 58 5.12 -4.16 -17.63
CA ALA A 58 4.82 -4.65 -16.30
C ALA A 58 5.93 -5.59 -15.84
N LEU A 59 6.56 -5.32 -14.71
CA LEU A 59 7.63 -6.12 -14.11
C LEU A 59 7.07 -6.88 -12.89
N PRO A 60 6.94 -8.22 -12.94
CA PRO A 60 6.64 -9.02 -11.77
C PRO A 60 7.91 -9.22 -10.92
N VAL A 61 7.80 -9.03 -9.59
CA VAL A 61 8.91 -9.25 -8.66
C VAL A 61 8.43 -10.02 -7.44
N ALA A 62 9.12 -11.12 -7.10
CA ALA A 62 8.93 -11.79 -5.83
C ALA A 62 9.53 -10.94 -4.72
N CYS A 63 8.71 -10.52 -3.74
CA CYS A 63 9.19 -9.74 -2.61
C CYS A 63 8.35 -10.01 -1.36
N ASN A 64 9.02 -10.45 -0.31
CA ASN A 64 8.48 -10.45 1.03
C ASN A 64 8.90 -9.16 1.74
N VAL A 65 8.01 -8.18 1.86
CA VAL A 65 8.32 -6.88 2.46
C VAL A 65 8.76 -6.93 3.93
N SER A 66 8.57 -8.08 4.62
CA SER A 66 9.16 -8.28 5.95
C SER A 66 10.64 -8.61 5.92
N ASP A 67 11.21 -8.89 4.75
CA ASP A 67 12.60 -9.14 4.53
C ASP A 67 13.29 -7.85 4.06
N TRP A 68 14.33 -7.44 4.78
CA TRP A 68 15.03 -6.18 4.54
C TRP A 68 15.80 -6.15 3.23
N ASP A 69 16.41 -7.29 2.88
CA ASP A 69 17.24 -7.41 1.68
C ASP A 69 16.37 -7.54 0.44
N GLN A 70 15.27 -8.32 0.51
CA GLN A 70 14.30 -8.40 -0.59
C GLN A 70 13.64 -7.05 -0.91
N CYS A 71 13.46 -6.17 0.08
CA CYS A 71 13.06 -4.79 -0.20
C CYS A 71 14.11 -4.04 -1.02
N GLY A 72 15.39 -4.26 -0.77
CA GLY A 72 16.49 -3.72 -1.58
C GLY A 72 16.49 -4.28 -3.00
N GLU A 73 16.39 -5.60 -3.13
CA GLU A 73 16.33 -6.31 -4.42
C GLU A 73 15.15 -5.83 -5.29
N LEU A 74 13.98 -5.60 -4.69
CA LEU A 74 12.82 -5.02 -5.39
C LEU A 74 13.13 -3.65 -5.98
N VAL A 75 13.77 -2.78 -5.18
CA VAL A 75 14.12 -1.42 -5.63
C VAL A 75 15.15 -1.51 -6.75
N ASP A 76 16.19 -2.33 -6.59
CA ASP A 76 17.24 -2.50 -7.60
C ASP A 76 16.68 -3.06 -8.92
N ALA A 77 15.78 -4.04 -8.86
CA ALA A 77 15.09 -4.57 -10.04
C ALA A 77 14.24 -3.51 -10.75
N ALA A 78 13.50 -2.68 -10.00
CA ALA A 78 12.69 -1.61 -10.57
C ALA A 78 13.54 -0.56 -11.30
N TYR A 79 14.65 -0.13 -10.67
CA TYR A 79 15.55 0.85 -11.27
C TYR A 79 16.39 0.28 -12.41
N ALA A 80 16.79 -0.99 -12.36
CA ALA A 80 17.48 -1.66 -13.46
C ALA A 80 16.61 -1.77 -14.72
N GLU A 81 15.31 -2.07 -14.55
CA GLU A 81 14.37 -2.22 -15.65
C GLU A 81 13.90 -0.88 -16.23
N PHE A 82 13.63 0.11 -15.38
CA PHE A 82 12.96 1.35 -15.80
C PHE A 82 13.82 2.62 -15.67
N GLY A 83 14.93 2.56 -14.94
CA GLY A 83 15.81 3.71 -14.68
C GLY A 83 15.28 4.68 -13.62
N GLN A 84 13.98 4.74 -13.41
CA GLN A 84 13.32 5.66 -12.47
C GLN A 84 12.05 5.04 -11.87
N VAL A 85 11.68 5.47 -10.67
CA VAL A 85 10.37 5.21 -10.04
C VAL A 85 9.71 6.55 -9.74
N HIS A 86 8.46 6.74 -10.18
CA HIS A 86 7.69 7.98 -9.99
C HIS A 86 6.70 7.88 -8.83
N VAL A 87 6.16 6.66 -8.60
CA VAL A 87 5.21 6.40 -7.52
C VAL A 87 5.58 5.10 -6.81
N LEU A 88 5.61 5.15 -5.48
CA LEU A 88 5.66 3.97 -4.62
C LEU A 88 4.35 3.84 -3.85
N VAL A 89 3.68 2.70 -3.96
CA VAL A 89 2.51 2.36 -3.16
C VAL A 89 2.86 1.23 -2.19
N ASN A 90 3.04 1.57 -0.92
CA ASN A 90 3.21 0.62 0.17
C ASN A 90 1.84 0.07 0.58
N ASN A 91 1.37 -0.95 -0.15
CA ASN A 91 0.05 -1.55 0.06
C ASN A 91 0.13 -2.91 0.79
N ALA A 92 1.23 -3.64 0.71
CA ALA A 92 1.36 -4.91 1.42
C ALA A 92 1.04 -4.77 2.91
N GLY A 93 0.19 -5.65 3.44
CA GLY A 93 -0.24 -5.63 4.83
C GLY A 93 -0.60 -7.02 5.36
N LEU A 94 -0.62 -7.13 6.67
CA LEU A 94 -0.96 -8.34 7.42
C LEU A 94 -1.64 -7.95 8.72
N SER A 95 -2.86 -8.45 8.95
CA SER A 95 -3.60 -8.32 10.21
C SER A 95 -3.95 -9.73 10.71
N PRO A 96 -3.08 -10.37 11.52
CA PRO A 96 -3.32 -11.71 12.01
C PRO A 96 -4.34 -11.70 13.16
N HIS A 97 -5.14 -12.76 13.25
CA HIS A 97 -6.02 -13.00 14.38
C HIS A 97 -5.26 -13.69 15.51
N TYR A 98 -5.71 -13.45 16.73
CA TYR A 98 -5.28 -14.13 17.95
C TYR A 98 -6.45 -14.23 18.95
N PRO A 99 -6.54 -15.30 19.77
CA PRO A 99 -7.67 -15.50 20.68
C PRO A 99 -7.76 -14.47 21.80
N SER A 100 -6.59 -14.05 22.33
CA SER A 100 -6.48 -13.03 23.38
C SER A 100 -5.12 -12.33 23.32
N LEU A 101 -4.97 -11.22 24.03
CA LEU A 101 -3.71 -10.47 24.03
C LEU A 101 -2.52 -11.25 24.58
N VAL A 102 -2.75 -12.15 25.53
CA VAL A 102 -1.68 -13.00 26.10
C VAL A 102 -1.25 -14.12 25.15
N ASP A 103 -2.05 -14.43 24.14
CA ASP A 103 -1.74 -15.43 23.11
C ASP A 103 -0.97 -14.84 21.92
N VAL A 104 -0.74 -13.52 21.90
CA VAL A 104 0.11 -12.89 20.89
C VAL A 104 1.55 -13.35 21.12
N THR A 105 2.03 -14.22 20.25
CA THR A 105 3.41 -14.71 20.32
C THR A 105 4.39 -13.67 19.77
N GLU A 106 5.64 -13.70 20.25
CA GLU A 106 6.72 -12.85 19.74
C GLU A 106 6.87 -12.94 18.21
N PRO A 107 6.92 -14.15 17.57
CA PRO A 107 7.00 -14.25 16.11
C PRO A 107 5.82 -13.63 15.38
N LEU A 108 4.59 -13.70 15.93
CA LEU A 108 3.41 -13.07 15.35
C LEU A 108 3.52 -11.55 15.45
N PHE A 109 3.91 -11.03 16.61
CA PHE A 109 4.13 -9.59 16.82
C PHE A 109 5.20 -9.06 15.87
N ASP A 110 6.38 -9.68 15.87
CA ASP A 110 7.51 -9.26 15.04
C ASP A 110 7.20 -9.27 13.54
N LYS A 111 6.51 -10.32 13.08
CA LYS A 111 6.08 -10.40 11.68
C LYS A 111 5.07 -9.30 11.32
N THR A 112 4.16 -8.97 12.23
CA THR A 112 3.17 -7.92 12.03
C THR A 112 3.85 -6.56 11.90
N ILE A 113 4.79 -6.24 12.77
CA ILE A 113 5.60 -5.03 12.71
C ILE A 113 6.47 -5.02 11.44
N ALA A 114 7.10 -6.15 11.13
CA ALA A 114 7.99 -6.24 9.97
C ALA A 114 7.25 -5.96 8.64
N VAL A 115 6.04 -6.51 8.46
CA VAL A 115 5.26 -6.31 7.23
C VAL A 115 4.65 -4.91 7.16
N ASN A 116 4.05 -4.42 8.27
CA ASN A 116 3.21 -3.20 8.22
C ASN A 116 3.97 -1.90 8.53
N LEU A 117 5.20 -1.99 9.07
CA LEU A 117 5.99 -0.82 9.47
C LEU A 117 7.41 -0.86 8.91
N ARG A 118 8.20 -1.92 9.23
CA ARG A 118 9.61 -2.00 8.85
C ARG A 118 9.82 -2.06 7.34
N GLY A 119 9.02 -2.87 6.63
CA GLY A 119 9.08 -2.97 5.16
C GLY A 119 8.75 -1.65 4.47
N PRO A 120 7.60 -1.02 4.74
CA PRO A 120 7.27 0.31 4.25
C PRO A 120 8.33 1.37 4.56
N PHE A 121 8.93 1.36 5.76
CA PHE A 121 10.06 2.23 6.09
C PHE A 121 11.25 1.99 5.14
N ARG A 122 11.66 0.73 4.95
CA ARG A 122 12.81 0.38 4.11
C ARG A 122 12.59 0.82 2.66
N LEU A 123 11.42 0.52 2.10
CA LEU A 123 11.08 0.89 0.73
C LEU A 123 10.98 2.41 0.55
N ALA A 124 10.33 3.11 1.48
CA ALA A 124 10.24 4.57 1.44
C ALA A 124 11.61 5.24 1.57
N ALA A 125 12.51 4.70 2.40
CA ALA A 125 13.86 5.21 2.55
C ALA A 125 14.68 5.06 1.27
N LEU A 126 14.65 3.88 0.64
CA LEU A 126 15.41 3.61 -0.59
C LEU A 126 14.85 4.35 -1.80
N VAL A 127 13.54 4.24 -2.03
CA VAL A 127 12.89 4.84 -3.20
C VAL A 127 12.82 6.36 -3.06
N GLY A 128 12.50 6.88 -1.86
CA GLY A 128 12.43 8.33 -1.62
C GLY A 128 13.78 9.01 -1.84
N HIS A 129 14.88 8.42 -1.38
CA HIS A 129 16.23 8.92 -1.65
C HIS A 129 16.52 9.01 -3.16
N LYS A 130 16.26 7.92 -3.89
CA LYS A 130 16.45 7.90 -5.35
C LYS A 130 15.48 8.86 -6.09
N MET A 131 14.25 9.04 -5.61
CA MET A 131 13.30 10.03 -6.17
C MET A 131 13.81 11.46 -6.01
N VAL A 132 14.42 11.81 -4.86
CA VAL A 132 15.02 13.15 -4.66
C VAL A 132 16.11 13.41 -5.71
N GLU A 133 16.94 12.41 -6.00
CA GLU A 133 18.03 12.53 -7.00
C GLU A 133 17.52 12.59 -8.44
N SER A 134 16.37 11.96 -8.74
CA SER A 134 15.80 11.85 -10.09
C SER A 134 14.72 12.89 -10.41
N GLY A 135 14.51 13.89 -9.55
CA GLY A 135 13.63 15.03 -9.85
C GLY A 135 12.24 14.97 -9.23
N GLY A 136 11.93 13.97 -8.41
CA GLY A 136 10.73 13.94 -7.60
C GLY A 136 9.88 12.68 -7.74
N GLY A 137 8.80 12.64 -6.95
CA GLY A 137 7.89 11.51 -6.94
C GLY A 137 6.82 11.59 -5.85
N SER A 138 6.05 10.52 -5.73
CA SER A 138 5.04 10.37 -4.68
C SER A 138 5.11 9.00 -4.02
N ILE A 139 5.06 8.98 -2.69
CA ILE A 139 4.94 7.77 -1.88
C ILE A 139 3.57 7.76 -1.23
N VAL A 140 2.80 6.70 -1.47
CA VAL A 140 1.47 6.50 -0.91
C VAL A 140 1.51 5.27 0.01
N ASN A 141 1.25 5.49 1.28
CA ASN A 141 1.17 4.42 2.27
C ASN A 141 -0.29 4.02 2.48
N ILE A 142 -0.59 2.72 2.45
CA ILE A 142 -1.89 2.20 2.85
C ILE A 142 -1.87 1.94 4.36
N GLY A 143 -2.46 2.87 5.08
CA GLY A 143 -2.65 2.83 6.53
C GLY A 143 -3.84 1.95 6.94
N SER A 144 -4.56 2.39 7.97
CA SER A 144 -5.82 1.80 8.43
C SER A 144 -6.53 2.74 9.41
N VAL A 145 -7.85 2.65 9.51
CA VAL A 145 -8.62 3.26 10.61
C VAL A 145 -8.22 2.72 11.98
N GLU A 146 -7.70 1.50 12.06
CA GLU A 146 -7.14 0.90 13.27
C GLU A 146 -5.99 1.72 13.87
N ALA A 147 -5.30 2.54 13.09
CA ALA A 147 -4.23 3.41 13.56
C ALA A 147 -4.72 4.53 14.50
N ILE A 148 -6.00 4.90 14.41
CA ILE A 148 -6.61 5.99 15.19
C ILE A 148 -7.77 5.52 16.07
N ARG A 149 -8.34 4.37 15.78
CA ARG A 149 -9.41 3.71 16.55
C ARG A 149 -9.09 2.22 16.68
N PRO A 150 -8.12 1.86 17.53
CA PRO A 150 -7.62 0.50 17.62
C PRO A 150 -8.64 -0.45 18.24
N SER A 151 -8.83 -1.59 17.62
CA SER A 151 -9.49 -2.75 18.21
C SER A 151 -8.49 -3.56 19.05
N HIS A 152 -8.93 -4.08 20.20
CA HIS A 152 -8.13 -5.02 20.99
C HIS A 152 -7.82 -6.32 20.24
N MET A 153 -8.58 -6.61 19.18
CA MET A 153 -8.37 -7.80 18.33
C MET A 153 -7.23 -7.61 17.30
N ALA A 154 -6.68 -6.39 17.15
CA ALA A 154 -5.68 -6.09 16.14
C ALA A 154 -4.55 -5.18 16.66
N LEU A 155 -4.26 -5.15 17.97
CA LEU A 155 -3.33 -4.19 18.58
C LEU A 155 -1.92 -4.14 17.94
N PRO A 156 -1.23 -5.27 17.65
CA PRO A 156 0.06 -5.20 16.96
C PRO A 156 -0.04 -4.55 15.58
N TYR A 157 -1.11 -4.84 14.85
CA TYR A 157 -1.39 -4.23 13.56
C TYR A 157 -1.72 -2.74 13.69
N ALA A 158 -2.58 -2.37 14.62
CA ALA A 158 -2.95 -0.98 14.91
C ALA A 158 -1.72 -0.14 15.27
N ALA A 159 -0.85 -0.66 16.15
CA ALA A 159 0.41 -0.02 16.52
C ALA A 159 1.34 0.18 15.32
N ALA A 160 1.48 -0.84 14.45
CA ALA A 160 2.28 -0.73 13.23
C ALA A 160 1.72 0.34 12.27
N LYS A 161 0.39 0.38 12.09
CA LYS A 161 -0.26 1.37 11.22
C LYS A 161 -0.23 2.78 11.81
N ALA A 162 -0.27 2.94 13.14
CA ALA A 162 -0.03 4.22 13.81
C ALA A 162 1.43 4.69 13.61
N GLY A 163 2.40 3.77 13.75
CA GLY A 163 3.80 4.05 13.42
C GLY A 163 4.00 4.47 11.95
N LEU A 164 3.24 3.89 11.03
CA LEU A 164 3.29 4.26 9.61
C LEU A 164 2.82 5.71 9.37
N HIS A 165 1.87 6.23 10.17
CA HIS A 165 1.49 7.65 10.11
C HIS A 165 2.65 8.56 10.51
N VAL A 166 3.33 8.24 11.61
CA VAL A 166 4.52 8.97 12.06
C VAL A 166 5.61 8.95 10.99
N LEU A 167 5.86 7.79 10.37
CA LEU A 167 6.82 7.68 9.27
C LEU A 167 6.41 8.52 8.06
N THR A 168 5.13 8.62 7.75
CA THR A 168 4.62 9.44 6.64
C THR A 168 4.96 10.91 6.84
N GLU A 169 4.71 11.46 8.02
CA GLU A 169 5.07 12.85 8.36
C GLU A 169 6.59 13.07 8.35
N GLY A 170 7.35 12.13 8.94
CA GLY A 170 8.80 12.21 8.96
C GLY A 170 9.42 12.18 7.56
N PHE A 171 8.98 11.27 6.70
CA PHE A 171 9.47 11.22 5.32
C PHE A 171 8.99 12.40 4.47
N ALA A 172 7.78 12.92 4.71
CA ALA A 172 7.29 14.13 4.06
C ALA A 172 8.22 15.32 4.32
N GLN A 173 8.70 15.47 5.56
CA GLN A 173 9.67 16.51 5.91
C GLN A 173 11.06 16.22 5.33
N ALA A 174 11.52 14.98 5.40
CA ALA A 174 12.87 14.60 4.97
C ALA A 174 13.07 14.75 3.45
N TYR A 175 12.03 14.55 2.65
CA TYR A 175 12.11 14.52 1.19
C TYR A 175 11.50 15.76 0.51
N ALA A 176 10.93 16.68 1.29
CA ALA A 176 10.47 17.95 0.75
C ALA A 176 11.66 18.79 0.20
N PRO A 177 11.43 19.61 -0.84
CA PRO A 177 10.16 19.85 -1.54
C PRO A 177 9.94 18.88 -2.71
N THR A 178 10.79 17.89 -2.90
CA THR A 178 10.90 17.11 -4.14
C THR A 178 9.93 15.92 -4.17
N VAL A 179 9.75 15.22 -3.04
CA VAL A 179 8.91 14.02 -2.95
C VAL A 179 7.78 14.27 -1.96
N ARG A 180 6.57 13.89 -2.35
CA ARG A 180 5.40 13.93 -1.47
C ARG A 180 5.17 12.54 -0.86
N VAL A 181 4.86 12.49 0.43
CA VAL A 181 4.57 11.24 1.15
C VAL A 181 3.25 11.39 1.89
N ASN A 182 2.27 10.55 1.57
CA ASN A 182 0.92 10.63 2.14
C ASN A 182 0.40 9.23 2.52
N THR A 183 -0.60 9.19 3.39
CA THR A 183 -1.26 7.96 3.82
C THR A 183 -2.74 7.99 3.51
N ILE A 184 -3.25 6.87 2.99
CA ILE A 184 -4.67 6.57 2.93
C ILE A 184 -5.01 5.68 4.12
N GLN A 185 -6.12 5.99 4.82
CA GLN A 185 -6.64 5.20 5.93
C GLN A 185 -7.93 4.49 5.52
N PRO A 186 -7.83 3.26 4.96
CA PRO A 186 -9.00 2.47 4.64
C PRO A 186 -9.77 2.06 5.90
N GLY A 187 -11.09 2.00 5.77
CA GLY A 187 -11.97 1.28 6.67
C GLY A 187 -12.05 -0.21 6.34
N PRO A 188 -13.21 -0.86 6.56
CA PRO A 188 -13.41 -2.25 6.19
C PRO A 188 -13.56 -2.40 4.68
N PHE A 189 -12.61 -3.08 4.05
CA PHE A 189 -12.61 -3.42 2.63
C PHE A 189 -12.71 -4.94 2.43
N LEU A 190 -13.49 -5.39 1.45
CA LEU A 190 -13.65 -6.80 1.08
C LEU A 190 -12.42 -7.29 0.32
N THR A 191 -11.36 -7.59 1.06
CA THR A 191 -10.10 -8.15 0.56
C THR A 191 -9.87 -9.51 1.21
N ASP A 192 -8.81 -10.22 0.83
CA ASP A 192 -8.44 -11.50 1.47
C ASP A 192 -8.20 -11.38 2.99
N ILE A 193 -8.04 -10.18 3.52
CA ILE A 193 -8.03 -9.97 4.98
C ILE A 193 -9.44 -10.21 5.54
N ALA A 194 -10.46 -9.84 4.78
CA ALA A 194 -11.86 -10.06 5.16
C ALA A 194 -12.26 -11.54 5.18
N ASP A 195 -11.62 -12.39 4.36
CA ASP A 195 -11.86 -13.84 4.37
C ASP A 195 -11.50 -14.50 5.71
N ASN A 196 -10.70 -13.82 6.53
CA ASN A 196 -10.31 -14.29 7.86
C ASN A 196 -11.13 -13.65 8.99
N TRP A 197 -12.14 -12.84 8.69
CA TRP A 197 -13.01 -12.29 9.72
C TRP A 197 -13.82 -13.40 10.39
N ALA A 198 -14.13 -13.21 11.68
CA ALA A 198 -15.01 -14.12 12.40
C ALA A 198 -16.43 -14.08 11.79
N GLU A 199 -17.18 -15.16 12.01
CA GLU A 199 -18.60 -15.21 11.63
C GLU A 199 -19.36 -14.04 12.28
N GLY A 200 -20.15 -13.30 11.48
CA GLY A 200 -20.89 -12.11 11.92
C GLY A 200 -20.06 -10.81 11.97
N ALA A 201 -18.75 -10.86 11.85
CA ALA A 201 -17.91 -9.67 11.94
C ALA A 201 -18.17 -8.66 10.80
N ARG A 202 -18.57 -9.15 9.62
CA ARG A 202 -18.93 -8.27 8.51
C ARG A 202 -20.14 -7.40 8.86
N GLU A 203 -21.19 -8.00 9.36
CA GLU A 203 -22.41 -7.32 9.76
C GLU A 203 -22.15 -6.30 10.88
N GLU A 204 -21.31 -6.66 11.86
CA GLU A 204 -20.89 -5.75 12.93
C GLU A 204 -20.12 -4.54 12.38
N LEU A 205 -19.19 -4.76 11.44
CA LEU A 205 -18.43 -3.70 10.78
C LEU A 205 -19.35 -2.80 9.93
N GLU A 206 -20.27 -3.38 9.17
CA GLU A 206 -21.24 -2.62 8.36
C GLU A 206 -22.17 -1.76 9.23
N ALA A 207 -22.50 -2.21 10.45
CA ALA A 207 -23.35 -1.46 11.38
C ALA A 207 -22.67 -0.19 11.94
N VAL A 208 -21.34 -0.16 12.02
CA VAL A 208 -20.59 1.01 12.53
C VAL A 208 -20.08 1.95 11.43
N VAL A 209 -20.23 1.57 10.17
CA VAL A 209 -19.89 2.40 9.01
C VAL A 209 -21.10 3.23 8.59
N ALA A 210 -20.97 4.54 8.44
CA ALA A 210 -22.09 5.42 8.09
C ALA A 210 -22.73 5.09 6.74
N LEU A 211 -21.93 4.59 5.75
CA LEU A 211 -22.45 4.13 4.46
C LEU A 211 -23.10 2.74 4.53
N GLY A 212 -23.11 2.08 5.70
CA GLY A 212 -23.83 0.82 5.95
C GLY A 212 -23.31 -0.39 5.19
N ARG A 213 -22.07 -0.35 4.71
CA ARG A 213 -21.46 -1.46 3.97
C ARG A 213 -19.93 -1.45 4.07
N CYS A 214 -19.32 -2.59 3.89
CA CYS A 214 -17.89 -2.69 3.58
C CYS A 214 -17.63 -2.18 2.15
N ALA A 215 -16.43 -1.69 1.89
CA ALA A 215 -16.02 -1.19 0.59
C ALA A 215 -15.44 -2.31 -0.29
N GLU A 216 -15.63 -2.18 -1.61
CA GLU A 216 -14.96 -3.02 -2.59
C GLU A 216 -13.50 -2.58 -2.78
N PRO A 217 -12.58 -3.50 -3.10
CA PRO A 217 -11.16 -3.17 -3.30
C PRO A 217 -10.89 -2.02 -4.27
N ALA A 218 -11.68 -1.88 -5.32
CA ALA A 218 -11.55 -0.83 -6.32
C ALA A 218 -11.84 0.59 -5.77
N GLU A 219 -12.56 0.71 -4.65
CA GLU A 219 -12.96 2.03 -4.11
C GLU A 219 -11.79 2.80 -3.47
N VAL A 220 -10.65 2.14 -3.20
CA VAL A 220 -9.42 2.81 -2.74
C VAL A 220 -8.70 3.56 -3.86
N VAL A 221 -8.94 3.16 -5.12
CA VAL A 221 -8.17 3.61 -6.29
C VAL A 221 -8.19 5.13 -6.45
N GLY A 222 -9.36 5.76 -6.31
CA GLY A 222 -9.49 7.21 -6.46
C GLY A 222 -8.57 8.00 -5.52
N ALA A 223 -8.45 7.57 -4.27
CA ALA A 223 -7.58 8.20 -3.29
C ALA A 223 -6.09 7.98 -3.60
N VAL A 224 -5.73 6.78 -4.07
CA VAL A 224 -4.35 6.47 -4.48
C VAL A 224 -3.93 7.33 -5.67
N LEU A 225 -4.76 7.41 -6.70
CA LEU A 225 -4.50 8.25 -7.88
C LEU A 225 -4.40 9.73 -7.50
N PHE A 226 -5.28 10.23 -6.63
CA PHE A 226 -5.23 11.61 -6.12
C PHE A 226 -3.87 11.91 -5.49
N PHE A 227 -3.40 11.11 -4.53
CA PHE A 227 -2.10 11.35 -3.89
C PHE A 227 -0.90 11.11 -4.81
N SER A 228 -1.06 10.30 -5.84
CA SER A 228 0.02 10.04 -6.82
C SER A 228 0.15 11.14 -7.87
N GLY A 229 -0.95 11.79 -8.24
CA GLY A 229 -1.02 12.76 -9.34
C GLY A 229 -0.79 14.21 -8.92
N SER A 230 -0.90 15.10 -9.91
CA SER A 230 -0.70 16.55 -9.77
C SER A 230 -1.82 17.25 -8.99
N ALA A 231 -3.01 16.64 -8.91
CA ALA A 231 -4.14 17.17 -8.14
C ALA A 231 -3.84 17.31 -6.63
N SER A 232 -2.84 16.60 -6.12
CA SER A 232 -2.37 16.68 -4.72
C SER A 232 -1.01 17.35 -4.57
N SER A 233 -0.61 18.22 -5.49
CA SER A 233 0.71 18.87 -5.51
C SER A 233 1.05 19.65 -4.23
N TYR A 234 0.06 20.08 -3.46
CA TYR A 234 0.24 20.76 -2.18
C TYR A 234 -0.08 19.87 -0.95
N SER A 235 -0.13 18.53 -1.15
CA SER A 235 -0.42 17.57 -0.09
C SER A 235 0.80 16.68 0.17
N THR A 236 1.44 16.84 1.33
CA THR A 236 2.47 15.94 1.86
C THR A 236 2.31 15.83 3.37
N GLY A 237 2.59 14.66 3.95
CA GLY A 237 2.33 14.35 5.36
C GLY A 237 0.83 14.17 5.67
N ALA A 238 -0.04 14.14 4.66
CA ALA A 238 -1.48 14.09 4.84
C ALA A 238 -1.97 12.65 5.10
N LEU A 239 -3.09 12.57 5.86
CA LEU A 239 -3.84 11.35 6.14
C LEU A 239 -5.25 11.51 5.58
N LEU A 240 -5.61 10.68 4.59
CA LEU A 240 -6.94 10.69 3.97
C LEU A 240 -7.73 9.45 4.36
N ARG A 241 -8.83 9.65 5.06
CA ARG A 241 -9.75 8.55 5.41
C ARG A 241 -10.60 8.15 4.21
N VAL A 242 -10.64 6.85 3.93
CA VAL A 242 -11.51 6.19 2.95
C VAL A 242 -12.18 5.03 3.68
N ASP A 243 -13.14 5.34 4.52
CA ASP A 243 -13.65 4.43 5.54
C ASP A 243 -15.18 4.38 5.63
N GLY A 244 -15.87 4.98 4.68
CA GLY A 244 -17.33 5.02 4.67
C GLY A 244 -17.96 5.75 5.85
N GLY A 245 -17.17 6.58 6.56
CA GLY A 245 -17.64 7.26 7.78
C GLY A 245 -17.61 6.33 9.00
N TRP A 246 -16.53 5.62 9.22
CA TRP A 246 -16.30 4.80 10.40
C TRP A 246 -16.48 5.63 11.68
N ARG A 247 -17.35 5.15 12.60
CA ARG A 247 -17.78 5.84 13.83
C ARG A 247 -16.99 5.42 15.05
#